data_f4a52d6eba409bd20426d6382cf96866
#
_entry.id   f4a52d6eba409bd20426d6382cf96866
#
_cell.length_a   1.000
_cell.length_b   1.000
_cell.length_c   1.000
_cell.angle_alpha   90.00
_cell.angle_beta   90.00
_cell.angle_gamma   90.00
#
_symmetry.space_group_name_H-M   'P 1'
#
loop_
_entity.id
_entity.type
_entity.pdbx_description
1 polymer ?
#
loop_
_entity_poly.entity_id
_entity_poly.type
_entity_poly.pdbx_seq_one_letter_code
_entity_poly.pdbx_strand_id
1 'polypeptide(L)'
;DTDDVQKIFTGKTWKMTYITKKNEHSWYKFTDVSEAIYKSYDPINGTKAFKIAFTGSTEDNIIRGEFSGSGSVTFTGTWQADGKSNEFRITGIKNQPSYGDSKDTLAKHIVEGLENATSYEGDERNLYLYFEYEKETLCIAFTPER
;
A
#
# COMPACT_ATOMS: atom_id res chain seq x y z
N ASP A 1 -12.14 -12.52 11.10
CA ASP A 1 -13.50 -12.69 10.62
C ASP A 1 -13.57 -12.37 9.15
N THR A 2 -14.21 -13.26 8.34
CA THR A 2 -14.26 -13.11 6.88
C THR A 2 -14.94 -11.82 6.44
N ASP A 3 -16.01 -11.42 7.12
CA ASP A 3 -16.72 -10.19 6.77
C ASP A 3 -15.86 -8.96 7.02
N ASP A 4 -15.04 -9.00 8.06
CA ASP A 4 -14.17 -7.88 8.39
C ASP A 4 -13.09 -7.67 7.33
N VAL A 5 -12.48 -8.76 6.83
CA VAL A 5 -11.43 -8.62 5.83
C VAL A 5 -12.00 -8.04 4.52
N GLN A 6 -13.21 -8.44 4.15
CA GLN A 6 -13.89 -7.87 3.00
C GLN A 6 -14.16 -6.37 3.18
N LYS A 7 -14.67 -5.99 4.36
CA LYS A 7 -14.98 -4.59 4.67
C LYS A 7 -13.73 -3.71 4.74
N ILE A 8 -12.64 -4.26 5.24
CA ILE A 8 -11.39 -3.51 5.34
C ILE A 8 -10.88 -3.18 3.93
N PHE A 9 -10.70 -4.20 3.10
CA PHE A 9 -9.97 -4.01 1.85
C PHE A 9 -10.82 -3.44 0.72
N THR A 10 -12.08 -3.81 0.61
CA THR A 10 -12.89 -3.52 -0.58
C THR A 10 -13.89 -2.39 -0.37
N GLY A 11 -14.49 -1.92 -1.47
CA GLY A 11 -15.52 -0.90 -1.43
C GLY A 11 -15.02 0.52 -1.27
N LYS A 12 -13.74 0.75 -1.41
CA LYS A 12 -13.14 2.06 -1.24
C LYS A 12 -11.81 2.14 -1.98
N THR A 13 -11.30 3.35 -2.13
CA THR A 13 -9.94 3.58 -2.62
C THR A 13 -9.10 4.01 -1.42
N TRP A 14 -7.99 3.34 -1.22
CA TRP A 14 -7.05 3.66 -0.16
C TRP A 14 -6.01 4.64 -0.69
N LYS A 15 -5.77 5.72 0.06
CA LYS A 15 -4.76 6.72 -0.27
C LYS A 15 -3.59 6.59 0.70
N MET A 16 -2.37 6.47 0.17
CA MET A 16 -1.18 6.35 1.00
C MET A 16 -0.92 7.67 1.75
N THR A 17 -0.66 7.56 3.04
CA THR A 17 -0.23 8.70 3.86
C THR A 17 1.29 8.81 3.91
N TYR A 18 1.96 7.71 4.25
CA TYR A 18 3.42 7.66 4.28
C TYR A 18 3.89 6.21 4.37
N ILE A 19 5.21 6.04 4.20
CA ILE A 19 5.90 4.81 4.58
C ILE A 19 6.68 5.16 5.85
N THR A 20 6.51 4.36 6.89
CA THR A 20 7.06 4.65 8.22
C THR A 20 7.62 3.36 8.84
N LYS A 21 8.40 3.49 9.90
CA LYS A 21 8.75 2.33 10.71
C LYS A 21 7.50 1.85 11.44
N LYS A 22 7.41 0.56 11.68
CA LYS A 22 6.31 0.00 12.46
C LYS A 22 6.20 0.74 13.80
N ASN A 23 4.97 1.14 14.16
CA ASN A 23 4.66 1.89 15.39
C ASN A 23 5.15 3.34 15.40
N GLU A 24 5.56 3.88 14.24
CA GLU A 24 5.90 5.30 14.12
C GLU A 24 4.91 5.98 13.18
N HIS A 25 4.97 7.32 13.12
CA HIS A 25 3.99 8.13 12.38
C HIS A 25 4.65 9.20 11.53
N SER A 26 5.88 8.97 11.09
CA SER A 26 6.59 9.91 10.23
C SER A 26 7.30 9.14 9.12
N TRP A 27 7.61 9.86 8.03
CA TRP A 27 8.28 9.23 6.89
C TRP A 27 9.57 8.54 7.30
N TYR A 28 9.70 7.29 6.88
CA TYR A 28 10.99 6.62 6.89
C TYR A 28 11.89 7.31 5.85
N LYS A 29 13.10 7.69 6.23
CA LYS A 29 13.99 8.44 5.34
C LYS A 29 14.87 7.48 4.54
N PHE A 30 14.44 7.14 3.34
CA PHE A 30 15.23 6.36 2.40
C PHE A 30 16.43 7.18 1.94
N THR A 31 17.58 6.54 1.78
CA THR A 31 18.81 7.24 1.40
C THR A 31 18.77 7.83 -0.02
N ASP A 32 17.95 7.26 -0.89
CA ASP A 32 17.83 7.67 -2.29
C ASP A 32 16.60 8.55 -2.57
N VAL A 33 15.94 9.06 -1.53
CA VAL A 33 14.75 9.92 -1.67
C VAL A 33 15.05 11.29 -1.08
N SER A 34 14.93 12.33 -1.90
CA SER A 34 15.22 13.70 -1.48
C SER A 34 14.04 14.29 -0.70
N GLU A 35 14.33 15.34 0.08
CA GLU A 35 13.28 16.08 0.79
C GLU A 35 12.22 16.64 -0.16
N ALA A 36 12.63 17.07 -1.34
CA ALA A 36 11.69 17.58 -2.34
C ALA A 36 10.68 16.52 -2.76
N ILE A 37 11.11 15.25 -2.86
CA ILE A 37 10.21 14.16 -3.21
C ILE A 37 9.23 13.92 -2.07
N TYR A 38 9.69 13.85 -0.80
CA TYR A 38 8.77 13.71 0.33
C TYR A 38 7.73 14.82 0.37
N LYS A 39 8.17 16.06 0.16
CA LYS A 39 7.25 17.21 0.14
C LYS A 39 6.23 17.10 -0.98
N SER A 40 6.59 16.51 -2.12
CA SER A 40 5.66 16.34 -3.22
C SER A 40 4.50 15.40 -2.87
N TYR A 41 4.65 14.58 -1.83
CA TYR A 41 3.60 13.68 -1.34
C TYR A 41 2.84 14.25 -0.13
N ASP A 42 3.09 15.49 0.26
CA ASP A 42 2.35 16.12 1.36
C ASP A 42 0.85 16.11 1.03
N PRO A 43 -0.01 15.62 1.93
CA PRO A 43 -1.44 15.51 1.62
C PRO A 43 -2.16 16.84 1.41
N ILE A 44 -1.57 17.96 1.88
CA ILE A 44 -2.20 19.28 1.72
C ILE A 44 -1.58 20.02 0.54
N ASN A 45 -0.26 20.12 0.50
CA ASN A 45 0.45 20.96 -0.47
C ASN A 45 1.15 20.17 -1.58
N GLY A 46 1.15 18.85 -1.50
CA GLY A 46 1.83 18.01 -2.47
C GLY A 46 1.05 17.87 -3.77
N THR A 47 1.77 17.53 -4.82
CA THR A 47 1.20 17.31 -6.16
C THR A 47 1.10 15.83 -6.51
N LYS A 48 1.69 14.97 -5.68
CA LYS A 48 1.71 13.53 -5.91
C LYS A 48 0.92 12.79 -4.85
N ALA A 49 0.29 11.70 -5.27
CA ALA A 49 -0.39 10.80 -4.36
C ALA A 49 -0.31 9.39 -4.95
N PHE A 50 -0.29 8.39 -4.07
CA PHE A 50 -0.46 7.01 -4.51
C PHE A 50 -1.77 6.49 -3.91
N LYS A 51 -2.55 5.81 -4.75
CA LYS A 51 -3.83 5.24 -4.35
C LYS A 51 -3.90 3.80 -4.80
N ILE A 52 -4.61 2.97 -4.05
CA ILE A 52 -4.82 1.58 -4.39
C ILE A 52 -6.24 1.17 -4.07
N ALA A 53 -6.85 0.41 -4.98
CA ALA A 53 -8.18 -0.14 -4.78
C ALA A 53 -8.09 -1.65 -4.92
N PHE A 54 -8.80 -2.35 -4.04
CA PHE A 54 -8.84 -3.80 -4.01
C PHE A 54 -10.25 -4.27 -4.32
N THR A 55 -10.34 -5.30 -5.16
CA THR A 55 -11.60 -6.03 -5.37
C THR A 55 -11.34 -7.50 -5.06
N GLY A 56 -12.37 -8.19 -4.60
CA GLY A 56 -12.18 -9.59 -4.30
C GLY A 56 -13.40 -10.21 -3.63
N SER A 57 -13.33 -11.51 -3.49
CA SER A 57 -14.35 -12.29 -2.81
C SER A 57 -13.71 -13.19 -1.76
N THR A 58 -14.47 -13.45 -0.71
CA THR A 58 -13.98 -14.15 0.47
C THR A 58 -14.49 -15.59 0.49
N GLU A 59 -13.58 -16.51 0.81
CA GLU A 59 -13.90 -17.90 1.05
C GLU A 59 -13.07 -18.38 2.25
N ASP A 60 -13.70 -18.85 3.29
CA ASP A 60 -13.02 -19.37 4.50
C ASP A 60 -12.05 -18.39 5.15
N ASN A 61 -12.31 -17.18 5.33
CA ASN A 61 -11.43 -16.15 5.90
C ASN A 61 -10.40 -15.59 4.91
N ILE A 62 -10.30 -16.16 3.73
CA ILE A 62 -9.30 -15.69 2.75
C ILE A 62 -10.01 -14.92 1.66
N ILE A 63 -9.55 -13.70 1.41
CA ILE A 63 -10.03 -12.89 0.31
C ILE A 63 -8.98 -12.89 -0.79
N ARG A 64 -9.44 -13.08 -2.03
CA ARG A 64 -8.59 -13.06 -3.22
C ARG A 64 -9.24 -12.20 -4.28
N GLY A 65 -8.43 -11.49 -5.03
CA GLY A 65 -8.95 -10.67 -6.11
C GLY A 65 -7.88 -9.91 -6.84
N GLU A 66 -8.28 -8.76 -7.34
CA GLU A 66 -7.40 -7.89 -8.11
C GLU A 66 -7.19 -6.57 -7.39
N PHE A 67 -6.07 -5.91 -7.70
CA PHE A 67 -5.82 -4.58 -7.20
C PHE A 67 -5.46 -3.64 -8.35
N SER A 68 -5.69 -2.36 -8.12
CA SER A 68 -5.32 -1.32 -9.08
C SER A 68 -4.65 -0.18 -8.31
N GLY A 69 -3.36 0.03 -8.58
CA GLY A 69 -2.61 1.16 -8.07
C GLY A 69 -2.65 2.29 -9.08
N SER A 70 -2.72 3.52 -8.60
CA SER A 70 -2.81 4.70 -9.46
C SER A 70 -2.15 5.91 -8.82
N GLY A 71 -2.03 6.99 -9.58
CA GLY A 71 -1.41 8.23 -9.13
C GLY A 71 0.05 8.28 -9.54
N SER A 72 0.96 8.44 -8.58
CA SER A 72 2.39 8.55 -8.87
C SER A 72 2.96 7.33 -9.58
N VAL A 73 2.34 6.19 -9.42
CA VAL A 73 2.66 4.98 -10.18
C VAL A 73 1.35 4.24 -10.46
N THR A 74 1.25 3.65 -11.64
CA THR A 74 0.07 2.89 -12.06
C THR A 74 0.49 1.46 -12.35
N PHE A 75 -0.17 0.51 -11.70
CA PHE A 75 0.04 -0.91 -11.98
C PHE A 75 -1.13 -1.71 -11.43
N THR A 76 -1.32 -2.90 -11.96
CA THR A 76 -2.41 -3.78 -11.56
C THR A 76 -1.88 -5.19 -11.35
N GLY A 77 -2.65 -5.98 -10.62
CA GLY A 77 -2.28 -7.36 -10.39
C GLY A 77 -3.31 -8.06 -9.51
N THR A 78 -2.87 -9.11 -8.87
CA THR A 78 -3.69 -9.94 -7.99
C THR A 78 -3.12 -9.92 -6.58
N TRP A 79 -3.99 -10.17 -5.60
CA TRP A 79 -3.64 -10.11 -4.18
C TRP A 79 -4.46 -11.11 -3.40
N GLN A 80 -4.02 -11.37 -2.18
CA GLN A 80 -4.84 -12.12 -1.22
C GLN A 80 -4.50 -11.67 0.19
N ALA A 81 -5.44 -11.90 1.10
CA ALA A 81 -5.25 -11.65 2.51
C ALA A 81 -6.04 -12.68 3.31
N ASP A 82 -5.54 -12.98 4.51
CA ASP A 82 -6.17 -13.94 5.42
C ASP A 82 -6.65 -13.18 6.65
N GLY A 83 -7.96 -13.12 6.84
CA GLY A 83 -8.55 -12.39 7.97
C GLY A 83 -8.28 -13.03 9.32
N LYS A 84 -7.81 -14.27 9.35
CA LYS A 84 -7.54 -14.99 10.58
C LYS A 84 -6.09 -14.83 11.02
N SER A 85 -5.14 -14.95 10.08
CA SER A 85 -3.71 -14.85 10.38
C SER A 85 -3.13 -13.47 10.14
N ASN A 86 -3.88 -12.59 9.47
CA ASN A 86 -3.44 -11.26 9.05
C ASN A 86 -2.32 -11.28 8.01
N GLU A 87 -2.20 -12.37 7.26
CA GLU A 87 -1.29 -12.40 6.13
C GLU A 87 -1.84 -11.55 4.99
N PHE A 88 -0.95 -10.92 4.28
CA PHE A 88 -1.25 -10.16 3.06
C PHE A 88 -0.14 -10.41 2.06
N ARG A 89 -0.50 -10.56 0.79
CA ARG A 89 0.50 -10.59 -0.26
C ARG A 89 -0.07 -10.20 -1.62
N ILE A 90 0.78 -9.57 -2.41
CA ILE A 90 0.56 -9.40 -3.83
C ILE A 90 0.95 -10.74 -4.47
N THR A 91 0.03 -11.36 -5.21
CA THR A 91 0.26 -12.69 -5.76
C THR A 91 0.70 -12.67 -7.23
N GLY A 92 0.58 -11.52 -7.88
CA GLY A 92 1.05 -11.39 -9.27
C GLY A 92 0.88 -9.98 -9.77
N ILE A 93 1.67 -9.61 -10.77
CA ILE A 93 1.57 -8.32 -11.44
C ILE A 93 1.04 -8.59 -12.85
N LYS A 94 -0.07 -7.92 -13.20
CA LYS A 94 -0.66 -8.03 -14.54
C LYS A 94 -0.10 -6.99 -15.48
N ASN A 95 -0.12 -5.73 -15.04
CA ASN A 95 0.44 -4.63 -15.81
C ASN A 95 1.60 -4.06 -15.02
N GLN A 96 2.77 -4.04 -15.63
CA GLN A 96 3.99 -3.57 -14.98
C GLN A 96 3.86 -2.11 -14.55
N PRO A 97 4.56 -1.72 -13.46
CA PRO A 97 4.49 -0.35 -12.96
C PRO A 97 4.89 0.68 -14.01
N SER A 98 4.05 1.71 -14.13
CA SER A 98 4.30 2.87 -14.98
C SER A 98 4.36 4.09 -14.08
N TYR A 99 5.50 4.76 -14.06
CA TYR A 99 5.76 5.88 -13.16
C TYR A 99 5.46 7.19 -13.87
N GLY A 100 4.74 8.08 -13.18
CA GLY A 100 4.46 9.41 -13.71
C GLY A 100 5.72 10.27 -13.83
N ASP A 101 6.68 10.02 -12.95
CA ASP A 101 7.97 10.71 -12.94
C ASP A 101 9.06 9.66 -12.77
N SER A 102 9.90 9.48 -13.78
CA SER A 102 10.96 8.47 -13.73
C SER A 102 12.00 8.74 -12.65
N LYS A 103 12.04 9.94 -12.10
CA LYS A 103 12.97 10.31 -11.03
C LYS A 103 12.37 10.14 -9.65
N ASP A 104 11.13 9.72 -9.56
CA ASP A 104 10.44 9.52 -8.28
C ASP A 104 10.90 8.20 -7.66
N THR A 105 11.97 8.26 -6.89
CA THR A 105 12.51 7.08 -6.21
C THR A 105 11.58 6.59 -5.11
N LEU A 106 10.76 7.48 -4.53
CA LEU A 106 9.79 7.05 -3.52
C LEU A 106 8.70 6.18 -4.13
N ALA A 107 8.24 6.48 -5.34
CA ALA A 107 7.28 5.64 -6.04
C ALA A 107 7.83 4.22 -6.24
N LYS A 108 9.13 4.08 -6.48
CA LYS A 108 9.76 2.78 -6.62
C LYS A 108 9.78 2.02 -5.30
N HIS A 109 9.98 2.71 -4.18
CA HIS A 109 9.88 2.10 -2.85
C HIS A 109 8.45 1.68 -2.52
N ILE A 110 7.44 2.43 -3.00
CA ILE A 110 6.04 2.05 -2.81
C ILE A 110 5.77 0.70 -3.50
N VAL A 111 6.19 0.56 -4.74
CA VAL A 111 6.01 -0.70 -5.48
C VAL A 111 6.75 -1.84 -4.80
N GLU A 112 8.00 -1.62 -4.43
CA GLU A 112 8.82 -2.61 -3.73
C GLU A 112 8.16 -3.06 -2.43
N GLY A 113 7.67 -2.09 -1.64
CA GLY A 113 7.02 -2.40 -0.37
C GLY A 113 5.74 -3.20 -0.57
N LEU A 114 4.94 -2.86 -1.57
CA LEU A 114 3.73 -3.62 -1.87
C LEU A 114 4.07 -5.06 -2.30
N GLU A 115 5.06 -5.22 -3.16
CA GLU A 115 5.46 -6.54 -3.62
C GLU A 115 6.04 -7.41 -2.50
N ASN A 116 6.66 -6.79 -1.51
CA ASN A 116 7.29 -7.48 -0.39
C ASN A 116 6.41 -7.55 0.86
N ALA A 117 5.22 -6.97 0.83
CA ALA A 117 4.33 -6.97 1.99
C ALA A 117 3.92 -8.39 2.35
N THR A 118 3.93 -8.72 3.65
CA THR A 118 3.63 -10.06 4.17
C THR A 118 2.48 -10.08 5.15
N SER A 119 2.13 -8.95 5.75
CA SER A 119 1.06 -8.89 6.73
C SER A 119 0.36 -7.53 6.70
N TYR A 120 -0.80 -7.48 7.36
CA TYR A 120 -1.54 -6.23 7.45
C TYR A 120 -2.15 -6.08 8.84
N GLU A 121 -2.48 -4.85 9.17
CA GLU A 121 -3.36 -4.50 10.26
C GLU A 121 -4.30 -3.42 9.76
N GLY A 122 -5.47 -3.32 10.36
CA GLY A 122 -6.35 -2.22 9.99
C GLY A 122 -7.80 -2.43 10.33
N ASP A 123 -8.58 -1.45 9.94
CA ASP A 123 -10.02 -1.43 10.06
C ASP A 123 -10.59 -0.72 8.82
N GLU A 124 -11.83 -0.25 8.88
CA GLU A 124 -12.44 0.39 7.71
C GLU A 124 -11.85 1.77 7.41
N ARG A 125 -11.09 2.36 8.33
CA ARG A 125 -10.54 3.73 8.20
C ARG A 125 -9.02 3.76 8.13
N ASN A 126 -8.35 2.66 8.47
CA ASN A 126 -6.89 2.61 8.47
C ASN A 126 -6.44 1.28 7.91
N LEU A 127 -5.46 1.31 7.05
CA LEU A 127 -4.85 0.09 6.53
C LEU A 127 -3.34 0.24 6.60
N TYR A 128 -2.69 -0.75 7.18
CA TYR A 128 -1.23 -0.80 7.34
C TYR A 128 -0.74 -2.09 6.70
N LEU A 129 0.14 -1.95 5.70
CA LEU A 129 0.78 -3.10 5.06
C LEU A 129 2.23 -3.13 5.49
N TYR A 130 2.68 -4.27 6.03
CA TYR A 130 4.01 -4.41 6.60
C TYR A 130 4.93 -5.17 5.67
N PHE A 131 6.16 -4.68 5.54
CA PHE A 131 7.19 -5.34 4.75
C PHE A 131 8.55 -5.16 5.41
N GLU A 132 9.46 -6.08 5.13
CA GLU A 132 10.82 -5.99 5.67
C GLU A 132 11.70 -5.22 4.70
N TYR A 133 12.50 -4.32 5.25
CA TYR A 133 13.43 -3.50 4.47
C TYR A 133 14.71 -3.31 5.28
N GLU A 134 15.83 -3.83 4.78
CA GLU A 134 17.14 -3.71 5.43
C GLU A 134 17.08 -4.03 6.94
N LYS A 135 16.48 -5.18 7.26
CA LYS A 135 16.38 -5.71 8.63
C LYS A 135 15.44 -4.91 9.55
N GLU A 136 14.65 -4.00 9.00
CA GLU A 136 13.62 -3.28 9.74
C GLU A 136 12.25 -3.62 9.18
N THR A 137 11.23 -3.54 10.03
CA THR A 137 9.86 -3.68 9.59
C THR A 137 9.31 -2.29 9.27
N LEU A 138 8.98 -2.08 8.02
CA LEU A 138 8.35 -0.84 7.57
C LEU A 138 6.87 -1.06 7.32
N CYS A 139 6.15 0.04 7.25
CA CYS A 139 4.70 0.06 7.11
C CYS A 139 4.31 1.06 6.03
N ILE A 140 3.50 0.63 5.08
CA ILE A 140 2.81 1.56 4.18
C ILE A 140 1.45 1.83 4.80
N ALA A 141 1.20 3.08 5.18
CA ALA A 141 -0.04 3.47 5.85
C ALA A 141 -0.99 4.13 4.85
N PHE A 142 -2.25 3.72 4.92
CA PHE A 142 -3.31 4.21 4.03
C PHE A 142 -4.51 4.71 4.83
N THR A 143 -5.19 5.70 4.27
CA THR A 143 -6.51 6.12 4.74
C THR A 143 -7.47 6.13 3.55
N PRO A 144 -8.79 5.98 3.78
CA PRO A 144 -9.75 6.01 2.67
C PRO A 144 -9.72 7.37 1.98
N GLU A 145 -9.78 7.35 0.66
CA GLU A 145 -9.96 8.58 -0.12
C GLU A 145 -11.37 9.08 0.05
N ARG A 146 -11.51 10.37 0.21
CA ARG A 146 -12.82 11.00 0.34
C ARG A 146 -13.29 11.63 -0.95
#